data_99b093337d831fffb6037364625a960b
#
_entry.id   99b093337d831fffb6037364625a960b
#
_cell.length_a   1.000
_cell.length_b   1.000
_cell.length_c   1.000
_cell.angle_alpha   90.00
_cell.angle_beta   90.00
_cell.angle_gamma   90.00
#
_symmetry.space_group_name_H-M   'P 1'
#
loop_
_entity.id
_entity.type
_entity.pdbx_description
1 polymer ?
#
loop_
_entity_poly.entity_id
_entity_poly.type
_entity_poly.pdbx_seq_one_letter_code
_entity_poly.pdbx_strand_id
1 'polypeptide(L)'
;MSENSTFSPALTRRERTAVPAKSLSFVEGVSMIVGTNIGAGVLSIAYASSKAGFLPLLFWLMLVGSLTTITMLYVAESTLRTRKHLQLSGLSHRYVGRFGALMMFMSVCVNSVGALIAYMTGSGKLLHSLLGISPALGSALFFIPAAGVLYLGLKAIGRGEKFISIGMVVMIAVLIVATMLKETTQVRYLLDGNWLYMVPVFNVVAFCFSAQYIVPEMARGFVDKPEKLPKAIMAGMAITFSLLALVPMSVIMLNGLDNITDVATISWGRALGEWAFFSANLFALCAMLTSYWGLGGSFLTNIFDQFRLGDDAQPLKRFLVLVVVAVPPFILAYSGMVSFVNALYFAGVFSGVILSIMPILMLKGARQRGDVTPGWTCPAWITHPVIQGFIVLLYLCSAVYAIASALGYLPAGW
;
A
#
# COMPACT_ATOMS: atom_id res chain seq x y z
N MET A 1 25.96 62.26 16.99
CA MET A 1 26.51 61.37 15.93
C MET A 1 26.68 59.98 16.52
N SER A 2 25.69 59.15 16.35
CA SER A 2 25.76 57.70 16.67
C SER A 2 24.91 56.97 15.61
N GLU A 3 25.61 56.27 14.74
CA GLU A 3 24.98 55.40 13.71
C GLU A 3 24.43 54.14 14.34
N ASN A 4 23.11 54.00 14.23
CA ASN A 4 22.46 52.73 14.48
C ASN A 4 22.51 51.85 13.25
N SER A 5 23.42 50.86 13.23
CA SER A 5 23.46 49.79 12.25
C SER A 5 22.41 48.74 12.62
N THR A 6 21.30 48.71 11.90
CA THR A 6 20.27 47.67 11.94
C THR A 6 20.83 46.40 11.29
N PHE A 7 21.17 45.41 12.11
CA PHE A 7 21.47 44.05 11.67
C PHE A 7 20.18 43.36 11.22
N SER A 8 19.99 43.21 9.91
CA SER A 8 18.96 42.37 9.35
C SER A 8 19.48 40.93 9.30
N PRO A 9 18.88 39.96 10.00
CA PRO A 9 19.32 38.58 9.90
C PRO A 9 19.02 38.05 8.50
N ALA A 10 20.05 37.75 7.74
CA ALA A 10 19.93 37.05 6.45
C ALA A 10 19.26 35.69 6.70
N LEU A 11 18.01 35.58 6.26
CA LEU A 11 17.28 34.31 6.18
C LEU A 11 18.13 33.31 5.38
N THR A 12 18.51 32.23 6.02
CA THR A 12 19.33 31.20 5.42
C THR A 12 18.62 30.59 4.19
N ARG A 13 19.38 30.40 3.14
CA ARG A 13 18.98 29.93 1.79
C ARG A 13 18.19 28.61 1.78
N ARG A 14 18.01 27.95 2.93
CA ARG A 14 17.24 26.69 3.12
C ARG A 14 15.72 26.84 3.25
N GLU A 15 15.22 28.06 3.44
CA GLU A 15 13.75 28.31 3.57
C GLU A 15 13.07 28.62 2.24
N ARG A 16 13.81 28.71 1.12
CA ARG A 16 13.27 29.15 -0.19
C ARG A 16 12.94 28.03 -1.19
N THR A 17 12.94 26.76 -0.80
CA THR A 17 12.57 25.68 -1.73
C THR A 17 11.41 24.82 -1.24
N ALA A 18 10.43 25.41 -0.60
CA ALA A 18 9.10 24.83 -0.58
C ALA A 18 8.47 25.12 -1.95
N VAL A 19 8.57 24.16 -2.88
CA VAL A 19 7.72 24.15 -4.08
C VAL A 19 6.29 24.32 -3.57
N PRO A 20 5.50 25.34 -4.02
CA PRO A 20 4.13 25.52 -3.57
C PRO A 20 3.39 24.22 -3.82
N ALA A 21 2.87 23.60 -2.77
CA ALA A 21 2.11 22.38 -2.87
C ALA A 21 0.92 22.65 -3.80
N LYS A 22 0.86 21.96 -4.93
CA LYS A 22 -0.27 22.07 -5.85
C LYS A 22 -1.53 21.70 -5.08
N SER A 23 -2.51 22.59 -5.01
CA SER A 23 -3.80 22.31 -4.38
C SER A 23 -4.42 21.07 -5.03
N LEU A 24 -4.80 20.08 -4.22
CA LEU A 24 -5.44 18.85 -4.68
C LEU A 24 -6.94 19.06 -4.83
N SER A 25 -7.50 18.58 -5.93
CA SER A 25 -8.94 18.38 -6.06
C SER A 25 -9.39 17.18 -5.22
N PHE A 26 -10.68 17.12 -4.89
CA PHE A 26 -11.26 15.98 -4.17
C PHE A 26 -11.01 14.65 -4.89
N VAL A 27 -11.20 14.65 -6.22
CA VAL A 27 -11.01 13.44 -7.07
C VAL A 27 -9.54 13.00 -7.07
N GLU A 28 -8.58 13.94 -7.15
CA GLU A 28 -7.16 13.59 -7.06
C GLU A 28 -6.82 12.94 -5.71
N GLY A 29 -7.36 13.47 -4.60
CA GLY A 29 -7.17 12.87 -3.27
C GLY A 29 -7.76 11.45 -3.17
N VAL A 30 -8.96 11.23 -3.68
CA VAL A 30 -9.59 9.89 -3.76
C VAL A 30 -8.73 8.95 -4.62
N SER A 31 -8.27 9.41 -5.78
CA SER A 31 -7.44 8.61 -6.69
C SER A 31 -6.10 8.20 -6.05
N MET A 32 -5.51 9.06 -5.22
CA MET A 32 -4.29 8.72 -4.47
C MET A 32 -4.51 7.54 -3.52
N ILE A 33 -5.62 7.51 -2.76
CA ILE A 33 -5.96 6.38 -1.88
C ILE A 33 -6.17 5.10 -2.69
N VAL A 34 -7.02 5.17 -3.72
CA VAL A 34 -7.34 4.03 -4.57
C VAL A 34 -6.09 3.50 -5.25
N GLY A 35 -5.30 4.37 -5.88
CA GLY A 35 -4.07 3.98 -6.59
C GLY A 35 -3.02 3.35 -5.67
N THR A 36 -2.90 3.82 -4.42
CA THR A 36 -1.97 3.24 -3.44
C THR A 36 -2.40 1.85 -2.97
N ASN A 37 -3.69 1.64 -2.75
CA ASN A 37 -4.22 0.36 -2.27
C ASN A 37 -4.38 -0.69 -3.39
N ILE A 38 -4.63 -0.25 -4.63
CA ILE A 38 -4.81 -1.13 -5.78
C ILE A 38 -3.47 -1.38 -6.47
N GLY A 39 -2.79 -2.42 -6.00
CA GLY A 39 -1.52 -2.90 -6.55
C GLY A 39 -1.50 -4.44 -6.51
N ALA A 40 -0.38 -5.03 -6.06
CA ALA A 40 -0.27 -6.48 -5.91
C ALA A 40 -1.35 -7.10 -5.03
N GLY A 41 -1.86 -6.35 -4.04
CA GLY A 41 -2.87 -6.83 -3.11
C GLY A 41 -4.16 -7.29 -3.79
N VAL A 42 -4.72 -6.51 -4.72
CA VAL A 42 -5.94 -6.87 -5.44
C VAL A 42 -5.77 -8.13 -6.31
N LEU A 43 -4.54 -8.36 -6.79
CA LEU A 43 -4.22 -9.52 -7.63
C LEU A 43 -3.98 -10.80 -6.84
N SER A 44 -3.66 -10.69 -5.55
CA SER A 44 -3.33 -11.82 -4.67
C SER A 44 -4.49 -12.27 -3.77
N ILE A 45 -5.42 -11.36 -3.47
CA ILE A 45 -6.41 -11.54 -2.39
C ILE A 45 -7.39 -12.70 -2.66
N ALA A 46 -7.73 -12.97 -3.92
CA ALA A 46 -8.56 -14.11 -4.29
C ALA A 46 -7.87 -15.43 -3.94
N TYR A 47 -6.59 -15.58 -4.27
CA TYR A 47 -5.79 -16.77 -3.92
C TYR A 47 -5.57 -16.88 -2.42
N ALA A 48 -5.24 -15.76 -1.76
CA ALA A 48 -5.03 -15.73 -0.31
C ALA A 48 -6.27 -16.18 0.48
N SER A 49 -7.46 -16.09 -0.12
CA SER A 49 -8.72 -16.55 0.47
C SER A 49 -9.21 -17.90 -0.07
N SER A 50 -8.45 -18.59 -0.92
CA SER A 50 -8.92 -19.80 -1.60
C SER A 50 -9.32 -20.93 -0.65
N LYS A 51 -8.64 -21.12 0.49
CA LYS A 51 -9.06 -22.09 1.51
C LYS A 51 -10.16 -21.58 2.43
N ALA A 52 -10.11 -20.29 2.79
CA ALA A 52 -11.08 -19.68 3.69
C ALA A 52 -12.44 -19.45 3.02
N GLY A 53 -12.45 -19.08 1.75
CA GLY A 53 -13.64 -18.72 0.98
C GLY A 53 -13.93 -17.22 0.99
N PHE A 54 -14.97 -16.83 0.24
CA PHE A 54 -15.33 -15.42 0.06
C PHE A 54 -15.93 -14.77 1.31
N LEU A 55 -16.73 -15.47 2.07
CA LEU A 55 -17.41 -14.88 3.26
C LEU A 55 -16.43 -14.48 4.37
N PRO A 56 -15.43 -15.30 4.78
CA PRO A 56 -14.38 -14.87 5.68
C PRO A 56 -13.54 -13.71 5.13
N LEU A 57 -13.27 -13.70 3.82
CA LEU A 57 -12.58 -12.58 3.18
C LEU A 57 -13.42 -11.30 3.30
N LEU A 58 -14.70 -11.32 2.94
CA LEU A 58 -15.59 -10.16 3.02
C LEU A 58 -15.70 -9.62 4.45
N PHE A 59 -15.76 -10.50 5.45
CA PHE A 59 -15.71 -10.12 6.86
C PHE A 59 -14.44 -9.31 7.17
N TRP A 60 -13.28 -9.81 6.77
CA TRP A 60 -12.01 -9.09 7.00
C TRP A 60 -11.91 -7.80 6.21
N LEU A 61 -12.39 -7.77 4.96
CA LEU A 61 -12.41 -6.53 4.17
C LEU A 61 -13.22 -5.43 4.88
N MET A 62 -14.40 -5.77 5.42
CA MET A 62 -15.22 -4.83 6.16
C MET A 62 -14.54 -4.39 7.46
N LEU A 63 -14.05 -5.33 8.25
CA LEU A 63 -13.48 -5.02 9.56
C LEU A 63 -12.16 -4.27 9.41
N VAL A 64 -11.18 -4.82 8.70
CA VAL A 64 -9.85 -4.22 8.52
C VAL A 64 -9.95 -2.91 7.76
N GLY A 65 -10.76 -2.84 6.69
CA GLY A 65 -10.99 -1.61 5.94
C GLY A 65 -11.56 -0.49 6.82
N SER A 66 -12.52 -0.79 7.69
CA SER A 66 -13.07 0.17 8.65
C SER A 66 -12.02 0.62 9.69
N LEU A 67 -11.30 -0.32 10.30
CA LEU A 67 -10.28 -0.01 11.31
C LEU A 67 -9.11 0.76 10.71
N THR A 68 -8.70 0.42 9.50
CA THR A 68 -7.64 1.14 8.79
C THR A 68 -8.11 2.56 8.41
N THR A 69 -9.36 2.73 7.98
CA THR A 69 -9.92 4.06 7.74
C THR A 69 -9.84 4.92 9.01
N ILE A 70 -10.19 4.35 10.17
CA ILE A 70 -10.08 5.04 11.46
C ILE A 70 -8.64 5.46 11.74
N THR A 71 -7.67 4.57 11.57
CA THR A 71 -6.25 4.91 11.81
C THR A 71 -5.71 5.94 10.80
N MET A 72 -6.18 5.92 9.55
CA MET A 72 -5.88 6.98 8.56
C MET A 72 -6.44 8.35 8.99
N LEU A 73 -7.63 8.38 9.58
CA LEU A 73 -8.21 9.60 10.13
C LEU A 73 -7.41 10.12 11.34
N TYR A 74 -6.82 9.23 12.16
CA TYR A 74 -5.89 9.64 13.23
C TYR A 74 -4.63 10.29 12.66
N VAL A 75 -4.06 9.72 11.59
CA VAL A 75 -2.93 10.32 10.88
C VAL A 75 -3.31 11.69 10.31
N ALA A 76 -4.50 11.80 9.70
CA ALA A 76 -5.00 13.06 9.14
C ALA A 76 -5.10 14.16 10.21
N GLU A 77 -5.74 13.90 11.36
CA GLU A 77 -5.81 14.88 12.45
C GLU A 77 -4.42 15.23 12.98
N SER A 78 -3.54 14.24 13.17
CA SER A 78 -2.18 14.46 13.65
C SER A 78 -1.38 15.36 12.69
N THR A 79 -1.54 15.17 11.38
CA THR A 79 -0.90 15.98 10.35
C THR A 79 -1.47 17.41 10.34
N LEU A 80 -2.78 17.56 10.42
CA LEU A 80 -3.45 18.87 10.45
C LEU A 80 -3.11 19.68 11.72
N ARG A 81 -2.68 19.04 12.80
CA ARG A 81 -2.19 19.70 14.02
C ARG A 81 -0.71 20.10 13.95
N THR A 82 -0.03 19.78 12.85
CA THR A 82 1.41 19.97 12.69
C THR A 82 1.68 21.06 11.65
N ARG A 83 2.37 22.15 12.05
CA ARG A 83 2.72 23.24 11.13
C ARG A 83 3.75 22.80 10.07
N LYS A 84 4.74 22.01 10.48
CA LYS A 84 5.76 21.49 9.55
C LYS A 84 5.23 20.34 8.73
N HIS A 85 5.53 20.35 7.42
CA HIS A 85 5.23 19.22 6.54
C HIS A 85 6.18 18.05 6.86
N LEU A 86 5.65 17.05 7.55
CA LEU A 86 6.37 15.84 7.95
C LEU A 86 5.69 14.63 7.33
N GLN A 87 6.48 13.65 6.92
CA GLN A 87 6.01 12.32 6.55
C GLN A 87 5.72 11.49 7.82
N LEU A 88 5.18 10.27 7.69
CA LEU A 88 4.79 9.44 8.84
C LEU A 88 5.91 9.22 9.86
N SER A 89 7.14 8.95 9.41
CA SER A 89 8.31 8.79 10.30
C SER A 89 8.63 10.07 11.06
N GLY A 90 8.54 11.23 10.39
CA GLY A 90 8.71 12.55 11.00
C GLY A 90 7.63 12.89 12.02
N LEU A 91 6.36 12.57 11.72
CA LEU A 91 5.24 12.73 12.66
C LEU A 91 5.40 11.82 13.88
N SER A 92 5.81 10.56 13.65
CA SER A 92 6.11 9.63 14.75
C SER A 92 7.26 10.12 15.60
N HIS A 93 8.33 10.68 15.01
CA HIS A 93 9.42 11.29 15.76
C HIS A 93 8.93 12.44 16.64
N ARG A 94 8.09 13.30 16.08
CA ARG A 94 7.58 14.47 16.79
C ARG A 94 6.71 14.13 17.99
N TYR A 95 5.78 13.18 17.82
CA TYR A 95 4.74 12.91 18.80
C TYR A 95 5.00 11.67 19.68
N VAL A 96 5.77 10.70 19.19
CA VAL A 96 6.11 9.47 19.93
C VAL A 96 7.59 9.42 20.33
N GLY A 97 8.46 10.14 19.59
CA GLY A 97 9.89 10.20 19.86
C GLY A 97 10.73 9.31 18.95
N ARG A 98 12.02 9.14 19.28
CA ARG A 98 12.99 8.42 18.44
C ARG A 98 12.60 6.96 18.18
N PHE A 99 12.06 6.28 19.20
CA PHE A 99 11.60 4.90 19.07
C PHE A 99 10.44 4.79 18.07
N GLY A 100 9.44 5.71 18.15
CA GLY A 100 8.34 5.76 17.20
C GLY A 100 8.80 6.00 15.76
N ALA A 101 9.77 6.89 15.56
CA ALA A 101 10.38 7.14 14.25
C ALA A 101 11.05 5.89 13.69
N LEU A 102 11.83 5.17 14.52
CA LEU A 102 12.49 3.92 14.11
C LEU A 102 11.47 2.85 13.72
N MET A 103 10.44 2.64 14.55
CA MET A 103 9.38 1.65 14.24
C MET A 103 8.66 2.00 12.94
N MET A 104 8.30 3.27 12.72
CA MET A 104 7.66 3.69 11.49
C MET A 104 8.59 3.53 10.27
N PHE A 105 9.89 3.85 10.41
CA PHE A 105 10.88 3.61 9.36
C PHE A 105 10.96 2.12 9.01
N MET A 106 11.06 1.24 10.01
CA MET A 106 11.07 -0.21 9.81
C MET A 106 9.78 -0.71 9.15
N SER A 107 8.62 -0.15 9.51
CA SER A 107 7.34 -0.46 8.86
C SER A 107 7.38 -0.17 7.37
N VAL A 108 7.87 1.02 6.98
CA VAL A 108 8.02 1.39 5.57
C VAL A 108 9.00 0.44 4.86
N CYS A 109 10.15 0.13 5.48
CA CYS A 109 11.14 -0.78 4.90
C CYS A 109 10.56 -2.17 4.63
N VAL A 110 9.94 -2.79 5.63
CA VAL A 110 9.38 -4.14 5.52
C VAL A 110 8.23 -4.19 4.51
N ASN A 111 7.34 -3.18 4.56
CA ASN A 111 6.24 -3.07 3.61
C ASN A 111 6.74 -2.93 2.16
N SER A 112 7.73 -2.06 1.95
CA SER A 112 8.31 -1.84 0.62
C SER A 112 9.06 -3.06 0.10
N VAL A 113 9.90 -3.69 0.92
CA VAL A 113 10.64 -4.91 0.54
C VAL A 113 9.66 -6.03 0.15
N GLY A 114 8.63 -6.29 0.98
CA GLY A 114 7.62 -7.29 0.67
C GLY A 114 6.86 -6.99 -0.62
N ALA A 115 6.46 -5.74 -0.84
CA ALA A 115 5.81 -5.32 -2.06
C ALA A 115 6.73 -5.46 -3.30
N LEU A 116 8.01 -5.05 -3.20
CA LEU A 116 8.97 -5.17 -4.31
C LEU A 116 9.21 -6.64 -4.68
N ILE A 117 9.32 -7.55 -3.69
CA ILE A 117 9.40 -9.00 -3.93
C ILE A 117 8.13 -9.46 -4.66
N ALA A 118 6.95 -9.09 -4.16
CA ALA A 118 5.68 -9.48 -4.76
C ALA A 118 5.56 -8.99 -6.21
N TYR A 119 5.88 -7.72 -6.49
CA TYR A 119 5.81 -7.20 -7.86
C TYR A 119 6.74 -7.96 -8.82
N MET A 120 7.95 -8.30 -8.40
CA MET A 120 8.87 -9.07 -9.23
C MET A 120 8.42 -10.53 -9.41
N THR A 121 8.02 -11.19 -8.33
CA THR A 121 7.54 -12.59 -8.37
C THR A 121 6.24 -12.69 -9.19
N GLY A 122 5.29 -11.78 -8.95
CA GLY A 122 4.03 -11.73 -9.69
C GLY A 122 4.24 -11.44 -11.17
N SER A 123 5.08 -10.47 -11.51
CA SER A 123 5.43 -10.15 -12.90
C SER A 123 6.18 -11.30 -13.59
N GLY A 124 7.03 -12.01 -12.86
CA GLY A 124 7.69 -13.23 -13.35
C GLY A 124 6.68 -14.31 -13.76
N LYS A 125 5.64 -14.53 -12.95
CA LYS A 125 4.55 -15.47 -13.25
C LYS A 125 3.66 -15.01 -14.40
N LEU A 126 3.39 -13.69 -14.48
CA LEU A 126 2.66 -13.11 -15.63
C LEU A 126 3.43 -13.32 -16.94
N LEU A 127 4.73 -13.03 -16.96
CA LEU A 127 5.59 -13.22 -18.14
C LEU A 127 5.75 -14.70 -18.49
N HIS A 128 5.82 -15.59 -17.49
CA HIS A 128 5.74 -17.04 -17.72
C HIS A 128 4.44 -17.43 -18.45
N SER A 129 3.30 -16.95 -17.96
CA SER A 129 2.00 -17.27 -18.54
C SER A 129 1.79 -16.69 -19.94
N LEU A 130 2.36 -15.49 -20.22
CA LEU A 130 2.22 -14.80 -21.51
C LEU A 130 3.22 -15.29 -22.57
N LEU A 131 4.47 -15.58 -22.18
CA LEU A 131 5.59 -15.82 -23.07
C LEU A 131 6.18 -17.24 -22.98
N GLY A 132 5.75 -18.05 -22.01
CA GLY A 132 6.29 -19.39 -21.78
C GLY A 132 7.71 -19.46 -21.19
N ILE A 133 8.31 -18.33 -20.80
CA ILE A 133 9.65 -18.27 -20.18
C ILE A 133 9.58 -18.67 -18.70
N SER A 134 10.73 -19.07 -18.10
CA SER A 134 10.74 -19.39 -16.67
C SER A 134 10.37 -18.18 -15.80
N PRO A 135 9.66 -18.39 -14.66
CA PRO A 135 9.29 -17.27 -13.77
C PRO A 135 10.49 -16.45 -13.28
N ALA A 136 11.64 -17.11 -13.03
CA ALA A 136 12.88 -16.44 -12.64
C ALA A 136 13.39 -15.51 -13.74
N LEU A 137 13.42 -15.97 -15.00
CA LEU A 137 13.78 -15.12 -16.14
C LEU A 137 12.77 -13.99 -16.32
N GLY A 138 11.46 -14.24 -16.13
CA GLY A 138 10.43 -13.20 -16.16
C GLY A 138 10.67 -12.13 -15.08
N SER A 139 11.02 -12.53 -13.84
CA SER A 139 11.39 -11.59 -12.78
C SER A 139 12.62 -10.75 -13.15
N ALA A 140 13.63 -11.36 -13.78
CA ALA A 140 14.82 -10.65 -14.24
C ALA A 140 14.52 -9.64 -15.36
N LEU A 141 13.69 -10.02 -16.33
CA LEU A 141 13.26 -9.12 -17.39
C LEU A 141 12.44 -7.93 -16.86
N PHE A 142 11.58 -8.17 -15.88
CA PHE A 142 10.82 -7.11 -15.21
C PHE A 142 11.75 -6.18 -14.41
N PHE A 143 12.79 -6.72 -13.75
CA PHE A 143 13.71 -5.95 -12.92
C PHE A 143 14.44 -4.87 -13.70
N ILE A 144 14.80 -5.10 -14.97
CA ILE A 144 15.56 -4.15 -15.79
C ILE A 144 14.82 -2.80 -15.92
N PRO A 145 13.60 -2.70 -16.47
CA PRO A 145 12.86 -1.44 -16.54
C PRO A 145 12.45 -0.93 -15.14
N ALA A 146 12.17 -1.82 -14.20
CA ALA A 146 11.78 -1.45 -12.84
C ALA A 146 12.91 -0.69 -12.11
N ALA A 147 14.11 -1.26 -12.04
CA ALA A 147 15.28 -0.62 -11.42
C ALA A 147 15.82 0.54 -12.26
N GLY A 148 15.81 0.43 -13.60
CA GLY A 148 16.29 1.47 -14.50
C GLY A 148 15.55 2.79 -14.32
N VAL A 149 14.24 2.79 -14.24
CA VAL A 149 13.44 4.00 -14.02
C VAL A 149 13.62 4.55 -12.61
N LEU A 150 13.75 3.69 -11.59
CA LEU A 150 14.10 4.14 -10.23
C LEU A 150 15.44 4.89 -10.20
N TYR A 151 16.43 4.44 -10.99
CA TYR A 151 17.70 5.14 -11.10
C TYR A 151 17.56 6.51 -11.78
N LEU A 152 16.80 6.57 -12.89
CA LEU A 152 16.59 7.81 -13.65
C LEU A 152 15.76 8.86 -12.89
N GLY A 153 14.96 8.43 -11.93
CA GLY A 153 14.19 9.31 -11.06
C GLY A 153 12.74 9.52 -11.46
N LEU A 154 11.94 9.91 -10.47
CA LEU A 154 10.48 9.96 -10.51
C LEU A 154 9.85 10.97 -11.49
N LYS A 155 10.62 11.91 -12.06
CA LYS A 155 10.08 12.90 -13.01
C LYS A 155 9.50 12.27 -14.29
N ALA A 156 9.99 11.08 -14.68
CA ALA A 156 9.51 10.35 -15.85
C ALA A 156 8.18 9.62 -15.61
N ILE A 157 7.81 9.36 -14.37
CA ILE A 157 6.75 8.44 -13.97
C ILE A 157 5.37 9.11 -13.95
N GLY A 158 5.26 10.34 -13.49
CA GLY A 158 3.99 10.95 -13.04
C GLY A 158 2.86 11.06 -14.09
N ARG A 159 3.17 11.09 -15.39
CA ARG A 159 2.12 11.12 -16.43
C ARG A 159 1.67 9.72 -16.82
N GLY A 160 2.61 8.78 -16.94
CA GLY A 160 2.33 7.39 -17.33
C GLY A 160 1.53 6.64 -16.26
N GLU A 161 1.87 6.84 -14.99
CA GLU A 161 1.22 6.21 -13.85
C GLU A 161 -0.30 6.46 -13.80
N LYS A 162 -0.74 7.69 -14.04
CA LYS A 162 -2.17 8.05 -14.06
C LYS A 162 -2.94 7.29 -15.13
N PHE A 163 -2.41 7.20 -16.35
CA PHE A 163 -3.07 6.49 -17.46
C PHE A 163 -3.13 4.98 -17.21
N ILE A 164 -2.05 4.41 -16.68
CA ILE A 164 -1.99 2.98 -16.36
C ILE A 164 -2.97 2.65 -15.22
N SER A 165 -3.03 3.47 -14.17
CA SER A 165 -3.96 3.26 -13.04
C SER A 165 -5.42 3.36 -13.46
N ILE A 166 -5.77 4.33 -14.30
CA ILE A 166 -7.13 4.44 -14.84
C ILE A 166 -7.43 3.24 -15.74
N GLY A 167 -6.51 2.86 -16.63
CA GLY A 167 -6.65 1.70 -17.50
C GLY A 167 -6.85 0.41 -16.71
N MET A 168 -6.15 0.23 -15.59
CA MET A 168 -6.33 -0.92 -14.70
C MET A 168 -7.73 -0.97 -14.07
N VAL A 169 -8.22 0.14 -13.53
CA VAL A 169 -9.57 0.21 -12.95
C VAL A 169 -10.64 -0.08 -14.02
N VAL A 170 -10.49 0.49 -15.21
CA VAL A 170 -11.40 0.22 -16.35
C VAL A 170 -11.33 -1.25 -16.75
N MET A 171 -10.13 -1.83 -16.85
CA MET A 171 -9.97 -3.25 -17.20
C MET A 171 -10.61 -4.16 -16.15
N ILE A 172 -10.40 -3.87 -14.85
CA ILE A 172 -11.07 -4.60 -13.76
C ILE A 172 -12.59 -4.53 -13.92
N ALA A 173 -13.15 -3.34 -14.18
CA ALA A 173 -14.57 -3.18 -14.39
C ALA A 173 -15.09 -4.01 -15.61
N VAL A 174 -14.36 -4.00 -16.72
CA VAL A 174 -14.67 -4.80 -17.90
C VAL A 174 -14.66 -6.30 -17.57
N LEU A 175 -13.65 -6.79 -16.85
CA LEU A 175 -13.55 -8.19 -16.45
C LEU A 175 -14.69 -8.61 -15.51
N ILE A 176 -15.07 -7.73 -14.55
CA ILE A 176 -16.22 -7.98 -13.66
C ILE A 176 -17.50 -8.11 -14.48
N VAL A 177 -17.77 -7.16 -15.39
CA VAL A 177 -18.96 -7.22 -16.25
C VAL A 177 -18.94 -8.48 -17.13
N ALA A 178 -17.81 -8.79 -17.76
CA ALA A 178 -17.66 -9.99 -18.57
C ALA A 178 -17.92 -11.28 -17.76
N THR A 179 -17.46 -11.30 -16.49
CA THR A 179 -17.76 -12.43 -15.59
C THR A 179 -19.25 -12.57 -15.32
N MET A 180 -19.95 -11.45 -15.03
CA MET A 180 -21.40 -11.49 -14.77
C MET A 180 -22.20 -11.96 -15.96
N LEU A 181 -21.72 -11.75 -17.18
CA LEU A 181 -22.36 -12.17 -18.43
C LEU A 181 -22.00 -13.60 -18.87
N LYS A 182 -21.01 -14.24 -18.20
CA LYS A 182 -20.54 -15.58 -18.57
C LYS A 182 -21.46 -16.66 -17.97
N GLU A 183 -21.98 -17.56 -18.81
CA GLU A 183 -22.90 -18.65 -18.39
C GLU A 183 -22.29 -19.62 -17.38
N THR A 184 -20.97 -19.78 -17.39
CA THR A 184 -20.25 -20.67 -16.46
C THR A 184 -20.10 -20.10 -15.06
N THR A 185 -20.50 -18.85 -14.82
CA THR A 185 -20.40 -18.18 -13.52
C THR A 185 -21.38 -18.76 -12.53
N GLN A 186 -20.90 -19.16 -11.35
CA GLN A 186 -21.72 -19.82 -10.33
C GLN A 186 -21.63 -19.09 -8.99
N VAL A 187 -22.70 -18.46 -8.57
CA VAL A 187 -22.81 -17.73 -7.29
C VAL A 187 -22.60 -18.65 -6.09
N ARG A 188 -22.93 -19.95 -6.21
CA ARG A 188 -22.78 -20.93 -5.11
C ARG A 188 -21.35 -21.03 -4.61
N TYR A 189 -20.33 -20.83 -5.45
CA TYR A 189 -18.92 -20.86 -5.04
C TYR A 189 -18.56 -19.82 -3.99
N LEU A 190 -19.36 -18.75 -3.84
CA LEU A 190 -19.16 -17.74 -2.79
C LEU A 190 -19.50 -18.26 -1.38
N LEU A 191 -20.27 -19.35 -1.30
CA LEU A 191 -20.65 -19.97 -0.03
C LEU A 191 -19.69 -21.09 0.37
N ASP A 192 -18.82 -21.51 -0.57
CA ASP A 192 -17.81 -22.53 -0.30
C ASP A 192 -16.66 -21.93 0.53
N GLY A 193 -16.01 -22.78 1.32
CA GLY A 193 -14.82 -22.39 2.09
C GLY A 193 -14.80 -22.96 3.50
N ASN A 194 -13.71 -22.74 4.21
CA ASN A 194 -13.48 -23.23 5.54
C ASN A 194 -13.03 -22.11 6.49
N TRP A 195 -13.86 -21.73 7.45
CA TRP A 195 -13.61 -20.66 8.42
C TRP A 195 -12.38 -20.88 9.30
N LEU A 196 -11.84 -22.10 9.40
CA LEU A 196 -10.60 -22.38 10.12
C LEU A 196 -9.38 -21.65 9.50
N TYR A 197 -9.45 -21.34 8.20
CA TYR A 197 -8.39 -20.65 7.48
C TYR A 197 -8.61 -19.13 7.41
N MET A 198 -9.58 -18.56 8.14
CA MET A 198 -9.87 -17.13 8.05
C MET A 198 -8.73 -16.22 8.55
N VAL A 199 -8.00 -16.64 9.60
CA VAL A 199 -7.01 -15.77 10.25
C VAL A 199 -5.85 -15.38 9.33
N PRO A 200 -5.24 -16.29 8.55
CA PRO A 200 -4.20 -15.92 7.58
C PRO A 200 -4.64 -14.84 6.57
N VAL A 201 -5.90 -14.84 6.15
CA VAL A 201 -6.44 -13.86 5.19
C VAL A 201 -6.35 -12.43 5.72
N PHE A 202 -6.49 -12.24 7.04
CA PHE A 202 -6.39 -10.94 7.70
C PHE A 202 -5.13 -10.15 7.29
N ASN A 203 -3.96 -10.77 7.28
CA ASN A 203 -2.69 -10.08 7.04
C ASN A 203 -2.53 -9.62 5.59
N VAL A 204 -3.03 -10.41 4.63
CA VAL A 204 -3.06 -9.99 3.23
C VAL A 204 -4.04 -8.83 3.04
N VAL A 205 -5.21 -8.89 3.69
CA VAL A 205 -6.18 -7.78 3.70
C VAL A 205 -5.58 -6.53 4.35
N ALA A 206 -4.83 -6.67 5.46
CA ALA A 206 -4.16 -5.55 6.11
C ALA A 206 -3.13 -4.87 5.18
N PHE A 207 -2.39 -5.66 4.39
CA PHE A 207 -1.51 -5.12 3.35
C PHE A 207 -2.30 -4.35 2.28
N CYS A 208 -3.43 -4.88 1.82
CA CYS A 208 -4.26 -4.25 0.78
C CYS A 208 -4.82 -2.88 1.17
N PHE A 209 -4.89 -2.57 2.47
CA PHE A 209 -5.39 -1.29 2.99
C PHE A 209 -4.27 -0.39 3.55
N SER A 210 -3.02 -0.55 3.17
CA SER A 210 -1.87 0.14 3.77
C SER A 210 -1.62 1.58 3.26
N ALA A 211 -2.65 2.31 2.82
CA ALA A 211 -2.49 3.67 2.27
C ALA A 211 -2.24 4.78 3.33
N GLN A 212 -2.02 4.46 4.61
CA GLN A 212 -1.70 5.46 5.63
C GLN A 212 -0.48 6.32 5.27
N TYR A 213 0.47 5.75 4.51
CA TYR A 213 1.72 6.42 4.11
C TYR A 213 1.51 7.69 3.30
N ILE A 214 0.41 7.80 2.53
CA ILE A 214 0.15 8.96 1.67
C ILE A 214 -0.68 10.06 2.36
N VAL A 215 -1.27 9.79 3.53
CA VAL A 215 -2.14 10.76 4.22
C VAL A 215 -1.44 12.09 4.52
N PRO A 216 -0.16 12.11 4.98
CA PRO A 216 0.55 13.38 5.19
C PRO A 216 0.74 14.18 3.90
N GLU A 217 0.97 13.51 2.77
CA GLU A 217 1.09 14.17 1.47
C GLU A 217 -0.25 14.73 0.99
N MET A 218 -1.33 13.97 1.16
CA MET A 218 -2.68 14.45 0.86
C MET A 218 -3.03 15.69 1.70
N ALA A 219 -2.67 15.71 2.99
CA ALA A 219 -2.93 16.84 3.87
C ALA A 219 -2.27 18.14 3.37
N ARG A 220 -1.08 18.02 2.76
CA ARG A 220 -0.42 19.17 2.10
C ARG A 220 -1.19 19.69 0.91
N GLY A 221 -1.82 18.82 0.13
CA GLY A 221 -2.65 19.21 -1.02
C GLY A 221 -4.02 19.79 -0.62
N PHE A 222 -4.50 19.53 0.60
CA PHE A 222 -5.78 20.06 1.12
C PHE A 222 -5.61 21.20 2.13
N VAL A 223 -4.46 21.90 2.15
CA VAL A 223 -4.19 23.00 3.10
C VAL A 223 -5.29 24.05 3.09
N ASP A 224 -5.81 24.44 1.92
CA ASP A 224 -6.86 25.45 1.78
C ASP A 224 -8.25 24.95 2.17
N LYS A 225 -8.47 23.63 2.20
CA LYS A 225 -9.77 22.99 2.46
C LYS A 225 -9.59 21.72 3.28
N PRO A 226 -9.10 21.82 4.52
CA PRO A 226 -8.73 20.66 5.34
C PRO A 226 -9.91 19.72 5.65
N GLU A 227 -11.15 20.23 5.62
CA GLU A 227 -12.38 19.45 5.78
C GLU A 227 -12.63 18.44 4.63
N LYS A 228 -11.97 18.62 3.49
CA LYS A 228 -12.05 17.67 2.37
C LYS A 228 -11.16 16.45 2.55
N LEU A 229 -10.08 16.56 3.34
CA LEU A 229 -9.14 15.45 3.57
C LEU A 229 -9.82 14.20 4.14
N PRO A 230 -10.58 14.23 5.26
CA PRO A 230 -11.26 13.06 5.78
C PRO A 230 -12.30 12.50 4.82
N LYS A 231 -13.02 13.36 4.09
CA LYS A 231 -14.00 12.93 3.09
C LYS A 231 -13.33 12.19 1.93
N ALA A 232 -12.17 12.66 1.45
CA ALA A 232 -11.40 12.00 0.41
C ALA A 232 -10.85 10.65 0.88
N ILE A 233 -10.39 10.55 2.15
CA ILE A 233 -9.98 9.29 2.76
C ILE A 233 -11.13 8.29 2.78
N MET A 234 -12.28 8.67 3.33
CA MET A 234 -13.45 7.79 3.42
C MET A 234 -13.95 7.33 2.04
N ALA A 235 -14.04 8.24 1.07
CA ALA A 235 -14.46 7.92 -0.29
C ALA A 235 -13.46 6.99 -1.00
N GLY A 236 -12.15 7.26 -0.88
CA GLY A 236 -11.10 6.43 -1.44
C GLY A 236 -11.09 5.03 -0.83
N MET A 237 -11.28 4.91 0.49
CA MET A 237 -11.36 3.62 1.17
C MET A 237 -12.63 2.84 0.81
N ALA A 238 -13.77 3.51 0.60
CA ALA A 238 -14.99 2.86 0.14
C ALA A 238 -14.85 2.29 -1.28
N ILE A 239 -14.22 3.04 -2.20
CA ILE A 239 -13.93 2.56 -3.55
C ILE A 239 -12.93 1.38 -3.50
N THR A 240 -11.87 1.51 -2.71
CA THR A 240 -10.90 0.42 -2.49
C THR A 240 -11.58 -0.84 -1.98
N PHE A 241 -12.42 -0.72 -0.95
CA PHE A 241 -13.21 -1.83 -0.42
C PHE A 241 -14.05 -2.50 -1.52
N SER A 242 -14.75 -1.71 -2.32
CA SER A 242 -15.59 -2.24 -3.40
C SER A 242 -14.77 -3.04 -4.42
N LEU A 243 -13.61 -2.53 -4.83
CA LEU A 243 -12.74 -3.23 -5.76
C LEU A 243 -12.12 -4.50 -5.15
N LEU A 244 -11.66 -4.43 -3.91
CA LEU A 244 -11.11 -5.58 -3.18
C LEU A 244 -12.17 -6.66 -2.87
N ALA A 245 -13.47 -6.32 -2.86
CA ALA A 245 -14.56 -7.29 -2.72
C ALA A 245 -14.98 -7.85 -4.09
N LEU A 246 -15.16 -6.99 -5.10
CA LEU A 246 -15.70 -7.38 -6.40
C LEU A 246 -14.73 -8.24 -7.22
N VAL A 247 -13.41 -7.98 -7.13
CA VAL A 247 -12.41 -8.77 -7.86
C VAL A 247 -12.40 -10.22 -7.39
N PRO A 248 -12.14 -10.55 -6.11
CA PRO A 248 -12.15 -11.94 -5.66
C PRO A 248 -13.54 -12.58 -5.81
N MET A 249 -14.63 -11.83 -5.61
CA MET A 249 -15.98 -12.31 -5.89
C MET A 249 -16.09 -12.85 -7.31
N SER A 250 -15.69 -12.05 -8.31
CA SER A 250 -15.75 -12.41 -9.72
C SER A 250 -14.84 -13.60 -10.04
N VAL A 251 -13.62 -13.60 -9.50
CA VAL A 251 -12.65 -14.69 -9.70
C VAL A 251 -13.18 -16.01 -9.14
N ILE A 252 -13.70 -15.99 -7.91
CA ILE A 252 -14.24 -17.18 -7.25
C ILE A 252 -15.50 -17.71 -7.96
N MET A 253 -16.43 -16.83 -8.31
CA MET A 253 -17.66 -17.21 -9.02
C MET A 253 -17.38 -17.89 -10.37
N LEU A 254 -16.29 -17.54 -11.03
CA LEU A 254 -15.96 -18.07 -12.35
C LEU A 254 -15.08 -19.33 -12.28
N ASN A 255 -14.12 -19.39 -11.34
CA ASN A 255 -13.11 -20.46 -11.29
C ASN A 255 -13.38 -21.50 -10.17
N GLY A 256 -14.22 -21.20 -9.18
CA GLY A 256 -14.26 -21.93 -7.92
C GLY A 256 -12.99 -21.65 -7.08
N LEU A 257 -12.91 -22.23 -5.87
CA LEU A 257 -11.80 -21.97 -4.95
C LEU A 257 -10.51 -22.69 -5.36
N ASP A 258 -10.61 -23.88 -5.95
CA ASP A 258 -9.45 -24.76 -6.23
C ASP A 258 -8.64 -24.35 -7.48
N ASN A 259 -9.23 -23.55 -8.38
CA ASN A 259 -8.61 -23.18 -9.66
C ASN A 259 -8.09 -21.73 -9.70
N ILE A 260 -7.93 -21.08 -8.55
CA ILE A 260 -7.42 -19.71 -8.46
C ILE A 260 -5.90 -19.74 -8.48
N THR A 261 -5.29 -18.97 -9.38
CA THR A 261 -3.86 -18.75 -9.40
C THR A 261 -3.47 -17.63 -8.43
N ASP A 262 -2.25 -17.67 -7.90
CA ASP A 262 -1.75 -16.66 -6.94
C ASP A 262 -1.67 -15.23 -7.53
N VAL A 263 -1.56 -15.10 -8.84
CA VAL A 263 -1.88 -13.85 -9.57
C VAL A 263 -3.24 -14.03 -10.24
N ALA A 264 -4.28 -13.49 -9.65
CA ALA A 264 -5.68 -13.77 -9.99
C ALA A 264 -6.04 -13.52 -11.46
N THR A 265 -5.41 -12.54 -12.13
CA THR A 265 -5.66 -12.23 -13.56
C THR A 265 -5.29 -13.37 -14.50
N ILE A 266 -4.42 -14.29 -14.10
CA ILE A 266 -4.06 -15.46 -14.92
C ILE A 266 -5.24 -16.43 -15.02
N SER A 267 -5.77 -16.90 -13.88
CA SER A 267 -6.93 -17.82 -13.89
C SER A 267 -8.19 -17.13 -14.37
N TRP A 268 -8.43 -15.89 -13.92
CA TRP A 268 -9.58 -15.09 -14.32
C TRP A 268 -9.64 -14.83 -15.83
N GLY A 269 -8.51 -14.39 -16.40
CA GLY A 269 -8.42 -14.14 -17.84
C GLY A 269 -8.58 -15.41 -18.67
N ARG A 270 -7.93 -16.53 -18.27
CA ARG A 270 -8.09 -17.82 -18.96
C ARG A 270 -9.54 -18.29 -19.02
N ALA A 271 -10.28 -18.15 -17.93
CA ALA A 271 -11.66 -18.55 -17.85
C ALA A 271 -12.59 -17.66 -18.70
N LEU A 272 -12.26 -16.39 -18.93
CA LEU A 272 -13.03 -15.47 -19.78
C LEU A 272 -12.71 -15.61 -21.27
N GLY A 273 -11.48 -16.05 -21.60
CA GLY A 273 -11.02 -16.24 -22.97
C GLY A 273 -9.73 -15.50 -23.29
N GLU A 274 -9.17 -15.72 -24.49
CA GLU A 274 -7.85 -15.22 -24.87
C GLU A 274 -7.73 -13.69 -24.78
N TRP A 275 -8.74 -12.95 -25.24
CA TRP A 275 -8.75 -11.49 -25.16
C TRP A 275 -8.57 -10.96 -23.74
N ALA A 276 -9.28 -11.59 -22.78
CA ALA A 276 -9.21 -11.24 -21.37
C ALA A 276 -7.87 -11.67 -20.76
N PHE A 277 -7.39 -12.84 -21.14
CA PHE A 277 -6.10 -13.35 -20.68
C PHE A 277 -4.95 -12.41 -21.04
N PHE A 278 -4.83 -12.03 -22.32
CA PHE A 278 -3.73 -11.15 -22.74
C PHE A 278 -3.88 -9.73 -22.18
N SER A 279 -5.07 -9.12 -22.31
CA SER A 279 -5.29 -7.74 -21.88
C SER A 279 -5.17 -7.57 -20.36
N ALA A 280 -5.81 -8.44 -19.57
CA ALA A 280 -5.75 -8.36 -18.10
C ALA A 280 -4.33 -8.55 -17.57
N ASN A 281 -3.58 -9.53 -18.10
CA ASN A 281 -2.22 -9.79 -17.64
C ASN A 281 -1.23 -8.71 -18.09
N LEU A 282 -1.40 -8.11 -19.26
CA LEU A 282 -0.62 -6.97 -19.70
C LEU A 282 -0.86 -5.73 -18.81
N PHE A 283 -2.12 -5.43 -18.49
CA PHE A 283 -2.45 -4.34 -17.55
C PHE A 283 -1.94 -4.61 -16.15
N ALA A 284 -2.03 -5.85 -15.65
CA ALA A 284 -1.48 -6.24 -14.37
C ALA A 284 0.04 -6.05 -14.31
N LEU A 285 0.75 -6.42 -15.38
CA LEU A 285 2.19 -6.21 -15.50
C LEU A 285 2.56 -4.72 -15.47
N CYS A 286 1.84 -3.88 -16.21
CA CYS A 286 2.04 -2.43 -16.19
C CYS A 286 1.73 -1.83 -14.82
N ALA A 287 0.67 -2.28 -14.15
CA ALA A 287 0.29 -1.84 -12.82
C ALA A 287 1.35 -2.22 -11.76
N MET A 288 1.88 -3.45 -11.82
CA MET A 288 2.99 -3.87 -10.95
C MET A 288 4.25 -3.03 -11.19
N LEU A 289 4.53 -2.65 -12.45
CA LEU A 289 5.68 -1.84 -12.79
C LEU A 289 5.56 -0.41 -12.21
N THR A 290 4.42 0.24 -12.38
CA THR A 290 4.18 1.58 -11.81
C THR A 290 4.17 1.57 -10.29
N SER A 291 3.58 0.55 -9.68
CA SER A 291 3.59 0.37 -8.22
C SER A 291 5.01 0.09 -7.69
N TYR A 292 5.83 -0.66 -8.44
CA TYR A 292 7.24 -0.85 -8.11
C TYR A 292 8.00 0.48 -8.08
N TRP A 293 7.76 1.36 -9.05
CA TRP A 293 8.36 2.68 -9.08
C TRP A 293 7.90 3.57 -7.92
N GLY A 294 6.61 3.58 -7.63
CA GLY A 294 6.03 4.36 -6.54
C GLY A 294 6.58 3.97 -5.17
N LEU A 295 6.48 2.70 -4.81
CA LEU A 295 6.96 2.18 -3.52
C LEU A 295 8.48 2.13 -3.44
N GLY A 296 9.17 1.71 -4.51
CA GLY A 296 10.62 1.70 -4.57
C GLY A 296 11.21 3.10 -4.45
N GLY A 297 10.58 4.09 -5.10
CA GLY A 297 10.96 5.51 -4.98
C GLY A 297 10.76 6.04 -3.56
N SER A 298 9.61 5.74 -2.93
CA SER A 298 9.34 6.11 -1.54
C SER A 298 10.32 5.45 -0.57
N PHE A 299 10.67 4.19 -0.79
CA PHE A 299 11.65 3.47 0.02
C PHE A 299 13.04 4.08 -0.11
N LEU A 300 13.46 4.38 -1.35
CA LEU A 300 14.73 5.05 -1.63
C LEU A 300 14.81 6.41 -0.90
N THR A 301 13.78 7.24 -1.03
CA THR A 301 13.71 8.55 -0.35
C THR A 301 13.73 8.40 1.17
N ASN A 302 13.03 7.40 1.71
CA ASN A 302 12.99 7.13 3.15
C ASN A 302 14.38 6.76 3.71
N ILE A 303 15.21 6.02 2.95
CA ILE A 303 16.60 5.73 3.32
C ILE A 303 17.44 7.01 3.30
N PHE A 304 17.32 7.84 2.25
CA PHE A 304 18.05 9.11 2.17
C PHE A 304 17.74 10.02 3.36
N ASP A 305 16.47 10.14 3.73
CA ASP A 305 16.02 10.98 4.84
C ASP A 305 16.48 10.42 6.20
N GLN A 306 16.32 9.11 6.42
CA GLN A 306 16.67 8.47 7.69
C GLN A 306 18.16 8.56 8.01
N PHE A 307 19.00 8.31 6.99
CA PHE A 307 20.46 8.33 7.15
C PHE A 307 21.09 9.68 6.83
N ARG A 308 20.28 10.71 6.53
CA ARG A 308 20.72 12.08 6.21
C ARG A 308 21.80 12.12 5.11
N LEU A 309 21.60 11.32 4.05
CA LEU A 309 22.59 11.17 2.98
C LEU A 309 22.71 12.41 2.06
N GLY A 310 21.83 13.40 2.26
CA GLY A 310 21.82 14.65 1.51
C GLY A 310 20.97 14.56 0.24
N ASP A 311 21.43 15.17 -0.86
CA ASP A 311 20.70 15.25 -2.12
C ASP A 311 20.67 13.89 -2.83
N ASP A 312 19.48 13.40 -3.14
CA ASP A 312 19.23 12.17 -3.89
C ASP A 312 19.54 12.31 -5.40
N ALA A 313 19.81 13.51 -5.87
CA ALA A 313 20.28 13.79 -7.23
C ALA A 313 21.74 13.38 -7.47
N GLN A 314 22.53 13.06 -6.43
CA GLN A 314 23.92 12.61 -6.59
C GLN A 314 23.97 11.19 -7.18
N PRO A 315 24.50 10.97 -8.41
CA PRO A 315 24.36 9.70 -9.13
C PRO A 315 24.93 8.49 -8.36
N LEU A 316 26.11 8.65 -7.76
CA LEU A 316 26.77 7.56 -7.03
C LEU A 316 25.99 7.17 -5.76
N LYS A 317 25.56 8.15 -4.97
CA LYS A 317 24.77 7.87 -3.76
C LYS A 317 23.44 7.23 -4.11
N ARG A 318 22.76 7.76 -5.14
CA ARG A 318 21.52 7.20 -5.65
C ARG A 318 21.70 5.76 -6.11
N PHE A 319 22.78 5.46 -6.84
CA PHE A 319 23.09 4.09 -7.26
C PHE A 319 23.32 3.16 -6.07
N LEU A 320 24.11 3.57 -5.07
CA LEU A 320 24.36 2.74 -3.88
C LEU A 320 23.09 2.45 -3.08
N VAL A 321 22.25 3.47 -2.89
CA VAL A 321 20.95 3.27 -2.19
C VAL A 321 20.01 2.42 -3.04
N LEU A 322 20.00 2.60 -4.36
CA LEU A 322 19.19 1.76 -5.26
C LEU A 322 19.60 0.28 -5.17
N VAL A 323 20.90 -0.01 -5.10
CA VAL A 323 21.40 -1.39 -4.91
C VAL A 323 20.82 -1.99 -3.61
N VAL A 324 20.84 -1.23 -2.51
CA VAL A 324 20.27 -1.67 -1.22
C VAL A 324 18.75 -1.87 -1.30
N VAL A 325 18.04 -1.02 -2.03
CA VAL A 325 16.57 -1.06 -2.16
C VAL A 325 16.12 -2.18 -3.09
N ALA A 326 16.80 -2.38 -4.22
CA ALA A 326 16.29 -3.20 -5.33
C ALA A 326 16.92 -4.60 -5.39
N VAL A 327 18.21 -4.75 -5.05
CA VAL A 327 18.91 -6.03 -5.24
C VAL A 327 18.50 -7.11 -4.23
N PRO A 328 18.36 -6.85 -2.91
CA PRO A 328 17.92 -7.90 -1.98
C PRO A 328 16.52 -8.44 -2.31
N PRO A 329 15.48 -7.60 -2.57
CA PRO A 329 14.19 -8.09 -3.05
C PRO A 329 14.27 -8.87 -4.36
N PHE A 330 15.15 -8.45 -5.30
CA PHE A 330 15.36 -9.15 -6.55
C PHE A 330 15.93 -10.57 -6.33
N ILE A 331 16.94 -10.72 -5.49
CA ILE A 331 17.54 -12.04 -5.18
C ILE A 331 16.47 -12.97 -4.60
N LEU A 332 15.64 -12.48 -3.67
CA LEU A 332 14.56 -13.28 -3.06
C LEU A 332 13.47 -13.66 -4.06
N ALA A 333 13.11 -12.76 -4.98
CA ALA A 333 12.14 -13.05 -6.03
C ALA A 333 12.69 -14.02 -7.07
N TYR A 334 13.94 -13.81 -7.52
CA TYR A 334 14.60 -14.63 -8.52
C TYR A 334 14.86 -16.07 -8.04
N SER A 335 15.26 -16.23 -6.78
CA SER A 335 15.52 -17.54 -6.17
C SER A 335 14.24 -18.38 -5.94
N GLY A 336 13.05 -17.75 -6.00
CA GLY A 336 11.78 -18.40 -5.69
C GLY A 336 11.60 -18.75 -4.20
N MET A 337 12.48 -18.25 -3.31
CA MET A 337 12.40 -18.52 -1.87
C MET A 337 11.14 -17.94 -1.21
N VAL A 338 10.62 -16.84 -1.77
CA VAL A 338 9.44 -16.17 -1.26
C VAL A 338 8.37 -16.11 -2.35
N SER A 339 7.20 -16.68 -2.07
CA SER A 339 6.07 -16.62 -3.00
C SER A 339 5.43 -15.23 -3.03
N PHE A 340 4.68 -14.95 -4.10
CA PHE A 340 3.96 -13.69 -4.30
C PHE A 340 3.08 -13.32 -3.09
N VAL A 341 2.24 -14.26 -2.64
CA VAL A 341 1.31 -14.03 -1.52
C VAL A 341 2.02 -13.97 -0.17
N ASN A 342 3.05 -14.82 0.04
CA ASN A 342 3.81 -14.79 1.28
C ASN A 342 4.55 -13.46 1.49
N ALA A 343 5.09 -12.84 0.44
CA ALA A 343 5.72 -11.53 0.52
C ALA A 343 4.74 -10.47 1.04
N LEU A 344 3.50 -10.46 0.52
CA LEU A 344 2.45 -9.54 0.96
C LEU A 344 1.95 -9.85 2.37
N TYR A 345 1.83 -11.14 2.71
CA TYR A 345 1.43 -11.59 4.04
C TYR A 345 2.37 -11.08 5.13
N PHE A 346 3.69 -11.33 5.00
CA PHE A 346 4.66 -10.88 5.99
C PHE A 346 4.80 -9.36 6.04
N ALA A 347 4.69 -8.68 4.90
CA ALA A 347 4.63 -7.22 4.86
C ALA A 347 3.40 -6.71 5.63
N GLY A 348 2.23 -7.32 5.44
CA GLY A 348 1.00 -6.98 6.13
C GLY A 348 1.06 -7.23 7.63
N VAL A 349 1.65 -8.33 8.08
CA VAL A 349 1.84 -8.63 9.52
C VAL A 349 2.63 -7.51 10.19
N PHE A 350 3.84 -7.26 9.73
CA PHE A 350 4.75 -6.33 10.38
C PHE A 350 4.28 -4.87 10.27
N SER A 351 3.97 -4.43 9.06
CA SER A 351 3.51 -3.06 8.84
C SER A 351 2.14 -2.80 9.47
N GLY A 352 1.24 -3.79 9.44
CA GLY A 352 -0.09 -3.69 10.03
C GLY A 352 -0.06 -3.41 11.53
N VAL A 353 0.77 -4.12 12.30
CA VAL A 353 0.93 -3.85 13.74
C VAL A 353 1.40 -2.42 14.00
N ILE A 354 2.41 -1.97 13.29
CA ILE A 354 2.96 -0.62 13.49
C ILE A 354 1.96 0.45 13.05
N LEU A 355 1.33 0.27 11.89
CA LEU A 355 0.32 1.19 11.35
C LEU A 355 -1.00 1.19 12.14
N SER A 356 -1.25 0.18 12.97
CA SER A 356 -2.38 0.18 13.90
C SER A 356 -2.06 0.97 15.18
N ILE A 357 -0.87 0.79 15.75
CA ILE A 357 -0.47 1.36 17.05
C ILE A 357 0.02 2.80 16.92
N MET A 358 0.91 3.08 15.95
CA MET A 358 1.55 4.40 15.83
C MET A 358 0.57 5.55 15.60
N PRO A 359 -0.47 5.45 14.75
CA PRO A 359 -1.45 6.51 14.60
C PRO A 359 -2.19 6.87 15.89
N ILE A 360 -2.46 5.89 16.75
CA ILE A 360 -3.09 6.12 18.07
C ILE A 360 -2.17 6.96 18.96
N LEU A 361 -0.90 6.57 19.05
CA LEU A 361 0.11 7.28 19.84
C LEU A 361 0.38 8.69 19.27
N MET A 362 0.46 8.80 17.95
CA MET A 362 0.63 10.08 17.26
C MET A 362 -0.54 11.01 17.52
N LEU A 363 -1.79 10.54 17.44
CA LEU A 363 -2.97 11.35 17.72
C LEU A 363 -2.98 11.86 19.16
N LYS A 364 -2.68 10.98 20.13
CA LYS A 364 -2.57 11.35 21.54
C LYS A 364 -1.51 12.44 21.74
N GLY A 365 -0.32 12.27 21.16
CA GLY A 365 0.74 13.27 21.22
C GLY A 365 0.38 14.57 20.49
N ALA A 366 -0.28 14.51 19.34
CA ALA A 366 -0.68 15.66 18.56
C ALA A 366 -1.78 16.49 19.25
N ARG A 367 -2.69 15.86 19.96
CA ARG A 367 -3.71 16.55 20.78
C ARG A 367 -3.11 17.30 21.98
N GLN A 368 -2.00 16.81 22.52
CA GLN A 368 -1.31 17.44 23.66
C GLN A 368 -0.29 18.49 23.24
N ARG A 369 0.41 18.30 22.11
CA ARG A 369 1.61 19.07 21.72
C ARG A 369 1.55 19.57 20.27
N GLY A 370 0.35 19.63 19.67
CA GLY A 370 0.17 20.17 18.31
C GLY A 370 0.46 21.66 18.24
N ASP A 371 0.95 22.12 17.09
CA ASP A 371 1.32 23.52 16.85
C ASP A 371 0.15 24.39 16.41
N VAL A 372 -0.87 23.76 15.84
CA VAL A 372 -1.95 24.44 15.12
C VAL A 372 -3.29 23.83 15.52
N THR A 373 -4.31 24.67 15.64
CA THR A 373 -5.69 24.21 15.74
C THR A 373 -6.10 23.63 14.39
N PRO A 374 -6.48 22.34 14.31
CA PRO A 374 -6.80 21.70 13.04
C PRO A 374 -8.15 22.16 12.51
N GLY A 375 -8.28 22.29 11.20
CA GLY A 375 -9.57 22.57 10.54
C GLY A 375 -10.57 21.42 10.59
N TRP A 376 -10.15 20.25 11.06
CA TRP A 376 -10.99 19.07 11.28
C TRP A 376 -10.41 18.19 12.39
N THR A 377 -11.29 17.55 13.18
CA THR A 377 -10.93 16.63 14.27
C THR A 377 -11.71 15.34 14.18
N CYS A 378 -11.12 14.24 14.62
CA CYS A 378 -11.79 12.94 14.70
C CYS A 378 -12.97 13.00 15.66
N PRO A 379 -14.14 12.46 15.28
CA PRO A 379 -15.27 12.28 16.17
C PRO A 379 -14.90 11.51 17.44
N ALA A 380 -15.55 11.85 18.57
CA ALA A 380 -15.22 11.27 19.86
C ALA A 380 -15.40 9.73 19.89
N TRP A 381 -16.39 9.20 19.19
CA TRP A 381 -16.68 7.78 19.19
C TRP A 381 -15.54 6.93 18.57
N ILE A 382 -14.91 7.38 17.47
CA ILE A 382 -13.78 6.64 16.87
C ILE A 382 -12.51 6.73 17.72
N THR A 383 -12.36 7.76 18.54
CA THR A 383 -11.19 7.93 19.44
C THR A 383 -11.40 7.34 20.83
N HIS A 384 -12.51 6.61 21.02
CA HIS A 384 -12.81 5.97 22.31
C HIS A 384 -11.76 4.88 22.62
N PRO A 385 -11.28 4.77 23.88
CA PRO A 385 -10.24 3.80 24.26
C PRO A 385 -10.57 2.35 23.90
N VAL A 386 -11.85 1.96 23.94
CA VAL A 386 -12.30 0.61 23.58
C VAL A 386 -11.99 0.31 22.10
N ILE A 387 -12.29 1.25 21.18
CA ILE A 387 -11.98 1.08 19.75
C ILE A 387 -10.47 1.01 19.53
N GLN A 388 -9.71 1.90 20.17
CA GLN A 388 -8.25 1.90 20.09
C GLN A 388 -7.65 0.59 20.64
N GLY A 389 -8.14 0.11 21.77
CA GLY A 389 -7.73 -1.16 22.37
C GLY A 389 -8.07 -2.36 21.48
N PHE A 390 -9.27 -2.35 20.85
CA PHE A 390 -9.67 -3.40 19.91
C PHE A 390 -8.76 -3.44 18.68
N ILE A 391 -8.43 -2.28 18.09
CA ILE A 391 -7.48 -2.19 16.97
C ILE A 391 -6.14 -2.83 17.36
N VAL A 392 -5.55 -2.40 18.47
CA VAL A 392 -4.25 -2.91 18.93
C VAL A 392 -4.30 -4.42 19.17
N LEU A 393 -5.33 -4.90 19.90
CA LEU A 393 -5.47 -6.31 20.22
C LEU A 393 -5.59 -7.17 18.97
N LEU A 394 -6.43 -6.77 18.01
CA LEU A 394 -6.66 -7.52 16.77
C LEU A 394 -5.37 -7.70 15.96
N TYR A 395 -4.61 -6.62 15.76
CA TYR A 395 -3.36 -6.70 15.00
C TYR A 395 -2.26 -7.45 15.75
N LEU A 396 -2.17 -7.35 17.07
CA LEU A 396 -1.23 -8.15 17.88
C LEU A 396 -1.59 -9.64 17.85
N CYS A 397 -2.87 -10.00 17.98
CA CYS A 397 -3.33 -11.39 17.86
C CYS A 397 -2.98 -11.97 16.49
N SER A 398 -3.16 -11.18 15.43
CA SER A 398 -2.78 -11.59 14.07
C SER A 398 -1.26 -11.81 13.92
N ALA A 399 -0.44 -10.96 14.54
CA ALA A 399 1.01 -11.13 14.51
C ALA A 399 1.45 -12.39 15.29
N VAL A 400 0.84 -12.67 16.44
CA VAL A 400 1.08 -13.91 17.21
C VAL A 400 0.70 -15.14 16.38
N TYR A 401 -0.46 -15.10 15.71
CA TYR A 401 -0.86 -16.17 14.80
C TYR A 401 0.16 -16.37 13.69
N ALA A 402 0.62 -15.30 13.06
CA ALA A 402 1.59 -15.37 11.96
C ALA A 402 2.92 -16.00 12.41
N ILE A 403 3.41 -15.65 13.60
CA ILE A 403 4.62 -16.26 14.19
C ILE A 403 4.38 -17.75 14.46
N ALA A 404 3.26 -18.11 15.08
CA ALA A 404 2.92 -19.50 15.37
C ALA A 404 2.76 -20.35 14.10
N SER A 405 2.17 -19.77 13.03
CA SER A 405 2.05 -20.40 11.73
C SER A 405 3.42 -20.60 11.05
N ALA A 406 4.30 -19.59 11.12
CA ALA A 406 5.66 -19.68 10.57
C ALA A 406 6.52 -20.75 11.30
N LEU A 407 6.23 -21.01 12.58
CA LEU A 407 6.87 -22.06 13.37
C LEU A 407 6.21 -23.46 13.19
N GLY A 408 5.17 -23.55 12.35
CA GLY A 408 4.48 -24.82 12.06
C GLY A 408 3.43 -25.25 13.09
N TYR A 409 3.10 -24.43 14.07
CA TYR A 409 2.08 -24.73 15.08
C TYR A 409 0.65 -24.50 14.61
N LEU A 410 0.45 -23.65 13.61
CA LEU A 410 -0.85 -23.29 13.08
C LEU A 410 -0.88 -23.42 11.55
N PRO A 411 -2.04 -23.70 10.94
CA PRO A 411 -2.13 -23.91 9.49
C PRO A 411 -1.83 -22.63 8.71
N ALA A 412 -1.18 -22.80 7.55
CA ALA A 412 -1.05 -21.75 6.54
C ALA A 412 -2.39 -21.54 5.81
N GLY A 413 -2.60 -20.34 5.28
CA GLY A 413 -3.88 -19.94 4.69
C GLY A 413 -4.11 -20.40 3.23
N TRP A 414 -3.03 -20.78 2.53
CA TRP A 414 -3.04 -21.14 1.10
C TRP A 414 -1.98 -22.17 0.76
#